data_9d3d1121c256881925a03ae79c8a6134
#
_entry.id   9d3d1121c256881925a03ae79c8a6134
#
_cell.length_a   1.000
_cell.length_b   1.000
_cell.length_c   1.000
_cell.angle_alpha   90.00
_cell.angle_beta   90.00
_cell.angle_gamma   90.00
#
_symmetry.space_group_name_H-M   'P 1'
#
loop_
_entity.id
_entity.type
_entity.pdbx_description
1 polymer ?
#
loop_
_entity_poly.entity_id
_entity_poly.type
_entity_poly.pdbx_seq_one_letter_code
_entity_poly.pdbx_strand_id
1 'polypeptide(L)'
;YIDKKLSKKAKNKDKVVAEIINYPKKGKPEGRIIDIIGHKNDKNVDIYSLAAQHGIPYQFSKETKKEVLYINKEVKEDELENRTDFRDLFTVTIDGRDSKDFDDAISIEKNGENYDLYVHIADVSHYVKRSTAIDYDAYDRGNSTYLYNVVIPMLPKELSNGICSLNPNVDRLTVSLKMTINKKGKIIANDFYKSVINSNHRLVYDDVNKFIDDSDSSVYEDEILKEKLLIFNDLHKILRAKREDRGAIDFDFTESQIDVTDAVSYTH
;
A
#
# COMPACT_ATOMS: atom_id res chain seq x y z
N TYR A 1 28.21 15.28 25.52
CA TYR A 1 27.53 15.54 26.79
C TYR A 1 26.12 16.05 26.52
N ILE A 2 25.11 15.57 27.28
CA ILE A 2 23.72 16.04 27.20
C ILE A 2 23.30 16.47 28.60
N ASP A 3 22.94 17.76 28.75
CA ASP A 3 22.41 18.28 30.02
C ASP A 3 21.04 17.62 30.31
N LYS A 4 20.77 17.40 31.63
CA LYS A 4 19.50 16.78 32.05
C LYS A 4 18.26 17.53 31.57
N LYS A 5 18.34 18.85 31.41
CA LYS A 5 17.24 19.68 30.88
C LYS A 5 17.00 19.45 29.40
N LEU A 6 18.03 18.99 28.66
CA LEU A 6 17.98 18.72 27.23
C LEU A 6 17.82 17.22 26.90
N SER A 7 17.60 16.37 27.93
CA SER A 7 17.52 14.93 27.79
C SER A 7 16.12 14.41 27.44
N LYS A 8 15.10 15.26 27.31
CA LYS A 8 13.69 14.83 27.10
C LYS A 8 13.21 13.74 28.09
N LYS A 9 13.83 13.62 29.26
CA LYS A 9 13.57 12.57 30.27
C LYS A 9 13.95 11.16 29.78
N ALA A 10 14.84 11.03 28.80
CA ALA A 10 15.36 9.73 28.40
C ALA A 10 16.00 9.02 29.58
N LYS A 11 15.81 7.71 29.61
CA LYS A 11 16.34 6.81 30.66
C LYS A 11 17.58 6.10 30.16
N ASN A 12 18.31 5.48 31.10
CA ASN A 12 19.43 4.61 30.74
C ASN A 12 18.92 3.45 29.86
N LYS A 13 19.66 3.16 28.79
CA LYS A 13 19.35 2.15 27.77
C LYS A 13 18.23 2.53 26.78
N ASP A 14 17.72 3.76 26.82
CA ASP A 14 16.89 4.25 25.73
C ASP A 14 17.75 4.52 24.49
N LYS A 15 17.27 4.11 23.32
CA LYS A 15 17.78 4.55 22.03
C LYS A 15 17.16 5.89 21.69
N VAL A 16 17.98 6.84 21.30
CA VAL A 16 17.57 8.23 21.11
C VAL A 16 18.15 8.79 19.81
N VAL A 17 17.47 9.78 19.25
CA VAL A 17 18.04 10.68 18.25
C VAL A 17 18.55 11.91 18.99
N ALA A 18 19.82 12.24 18.82
CA ALA A 18 20.45 13.39 19.45
C ALA A 18 21.04 14.33 18.41
N GLU A 19 20.89 15.62 18.63
CA GLU A 19 21.50 16.69 17.84
C GLU A 19 22.68 17.27 18.59
N ILE A 20 23.80 17.48 17.91
CA ILE A 20 24.96 18.18 18.47
C ILE A 20 24.73 19.68 18.30
N ILE A 21 24.67 20.41 19.40
CA ILE A 21 24.40 21.84 19.43
C ILE A 21 25.64 22.70 19.63
N ASN A 22 26.73 22.11 20.13
CA ASN A 22 27.97 22.84 20.38
C ASN A 22 29.19 21.93 20.30
N TYR A 23 30.28 22.45 19.69
CA TYR A 23 31.59 21.85 19.66
C TYR A 23 32.57 22.76 20.41
N PRO A 24 32.74 22.62 21.74
CA PRO A 24 33.64 23.46 22.50
C PRO A 24 35.09 23.20 22.07
N LYS A 25 35.93 24.25 22.06
CA LYS A 25 37.38 24.13 21.73
C LYS A 25 38.12 23.18 22.69
N LYS A 26 37.63 23.03 23.91
CA LYS A 26 38.13 22.06 24.91
C LYS A 26 36.91 21.38 25.55
N GLY A 27 36.94 20.04 25.63
CA GLY A 27 35.86 19.25 26.23
C GLY A 27 35.17 18.35 25.20
N LYS A 28 34.02 17.80 25.62
CA LYS A 28 33.20 16.90 24.78
C LYS A 28 32.13 17.68 24.03
N PRO A 29 31.74 17.26 22.82
CA PRO A 29 30.60 17.85 22.14
C PRO A 29 29.36 17.86 23.05
N GLU A 30 28.57 18.92 22.94
CA GLU A 30 27.33 19.09 23.69
C GLU A 30 26.14 18.88 22.74
N GLY A 31 25.12 18.18 23.21
CA GLY A 31 23.96 17.85 22.41
C GLY A 31 22.64 17.94 23.16
N ARG A 32 21.57 17.80 22.43
CA ARG A 32 20.21 17.63 22.97
C ARG A 32 19.53 16.38 22.38
N ILE A 33 18.70 15.74 23.14
CA ILE A 33 17.84 14.67 22.61
C ILE A 33 16.68 15.32 21.86
N ILE A 34 16.53 14.94 20.59
CA ILE A 34 15.43 15.41 19.75
C ILE A 34 14.30 14.39 19.67
N ASP A 35 14.61 13.09 19.86
CA ASP A 35 13.59 12.05 19.95
C ASP A 35 14.06 10.85 20.80
N ILE A 36 13.08 10.13 21.38
CA ILE A 36 13.29 8.87 22.09
C ILE A 36 12.62 7.78 21.29
N ILE A 37 13.42 6.91 20.65
CA ILE A 37 12.93 5.84 19.79
C ILE A 37 12.26 4.74 20.62
N GLY A 38 12.86 4.38 21.75
CA GLY A 38 12.37 3.38 22.69
C GLY A 38 13.49 2.78 23.54
N HIS A 39 13.13 1.90 24.45
CA HIS A 39 14.13 1.17 25.26
C HIS A 39 14.79 0.09 24.39
N LYS A 40 16.05 -0.23 24.67
CA LYS A 40 16.82 -1.22 23.89
C LYS A 40 16.19 -2.61 23.76
N ASN A 41 15.27 -2.95 24.68
CA ASN A 41 14.56 -4.23 24.67
C ASN A 41 13.16 -4.15 24.05
N ASP A 42 12.75 -2.98 23.56
CA ASP A 42 11.46 -2.83 22.92
C ASP A 42 11.47 -3.50 21.55
N LYS A 43 10.33 -4.09 21.18
CA LYS A 43 10.19 -4.74 19.89
C LYS A 43 10.46 -3.75 18.75
N ASN A 44 11.27 -4.16 17.80
CA ASN A 44 11.62 -3.38 16.58
C ASN A 44 12.38 -2.06 16.84
N VAL A 45 12.84 -1.78 18.07
CA VAL A 45 13.56 -0.54 18.38
C VAL A 45 14.84 -0.39 17.54
N ASP A 46 15.50 -1.51 17.21
CA ASP A 46 16.69 -1.51 16.35
C ASP A 46 16.34 -1.10 14.90
N ILE A 47 15.21 -1.56 14.39
CA ILE A 47 14.71 -1.23 13.05
C ILE A 47 14.35 0.26 12.97
N TYR A 48 13.63 0.78 13.98
CA TYR A 48 13.34 2.21 14.05
C TYR A 48 14.59 3.07 14.24
N SER A 49 15.61 2.54 14.95
CA SER A 49 16.90 3.23 15.08
C SER A 49 17.62 3.30 13.75
N LEU A 50 17.57 2.23 12.96
CA LEU A 50 18.11 2.22 11.59
C LEU A 50 17.35 3.19 10.68
N ALA A 51 16.03 3.20 10.73
CA ALA A 51 15.20 4.15 10.00
C ALA A 51 15.60 5.60 10.34
N ALA A 52 15.72 5.93 11.64
CA ALA A 52 16.15 7.25 12.09
C ALA A 52 17.57 7.61 11.60
N GLN A 53 18.51 6.65 11.60
CA GLN A 53 19.87 6.84 11.10
C GLN A 53 19.91 7.20 9.61
N HIS A 54 18.99 6.65 8.82
CA HIS A 54 18.85 6.92 7.40
C HIS A 54 17.89 8.08 7.07
N GLY A 55 17.43 8.83 8.09
CA GLY A 55 16.53 9.96 7.89
C GLY A 55 15.11 9.58 7.47
N ILE A 56 14.70 8.32 7.65
CA ILE A 56 13.36 7.85 7.32
C ILE A 56 12.40 8.30 8.43
N PRO A 57 11.33 9.06 8.11
CA PRO A 57 10.34 9.50 9.09
C PRO A 57 9.49 8.33 9.58
N TYR A 58 9.83 7.75 10.71
CA TYR A 58 9.15 6.55 11.25
C TYR A 58 7.92 6.85 12.13
N GLN A 59 7.64 8.10 12.43
CA GLN A 59 6.46 8.53 13.16
C GLN A 59 5.71 9.64 12.40
N PHE A 60 4.40 9.61 12.45
CA PHE A 60 3.57 10.71 11.97
C PHE A 60 3.60 11.88 12.94
N SER A 61 3.43 13.09 12.41
CA SER A 61 3.31 14.31 13.21
C SER A 61 2.12 14.24 14.19
N LYS A 62 2.13 15.09 15.20
CA LYS A 62 1.00 15.16 16.15
C LYS A 62 -0.27 15.68 15.46
N GLU A 63 -0.10 16.54 14.50
CA GLU A 63 -1.14 17.14 13.69
C GLU A 63 -1.82 16.07 12.83
N THR A 64 -1.04 15.25 12.12
CA THR A 64 -1.54 14.08 11.36
C THR A 64 -2.28 13.10 12.25
N LYS A 65 -1.72 12.77 13.42
CA LYS A 65 -2.39 11.87 14.39
C LYS A 65 -3.74 12.40 14.88
N LYS A 66 -3.91 13.72 14.94
CA LYS A 66 -5.21 14.33 15.27
C LYS A 66 -6.14 14.30 14.08
N GLU A 67 -5.66 14.67 12.89
CA GLU A 67 -6.46 14.72 11.67
C GLU A 67 -7.08 13.38 11.33
N VAL A 68 -6.31 12.31 11.47
CA VAL A 68 -6.76 10.91 11.25
C VAL A 68 -8.00 10.53 12.09
N LEU A 69 -8.16 11.09 13.28
CA LEU A 69 -9.31 10.81 14.15
C LEU A 69 -10.64 11.27 13.55
N TYR A 70 -10.62 12.17 12.58
CA TYR A 70 -11.81 12.69 11.91
C TYR A 70 -12.11 12.00 10.58
N ILE A 71 -11.26 11.07 10.15
CA ILE A 71 -11.49 10.28 8.94
C ILE A 71 -12.56 9.23 9.19
N ASN A 72 -13.55 9.21 8.33
CA ASN A 72 -14.61 8.19 8.38
C ASN A 72 -14.03 6.81 8.09
N LYS A 73 -14.57 5.78 8.73
CA LYS A 73 -14.20 4.38 8.47
C LYS A 73 -15.02 3.76 7.35
N GLU A 74 -16.11 4.37 6.99
CA GLU A 74 -17.07 3.92 5.97
C GLU A 74 -17.40 5.07 5.04
N VAL A 75 -17.74 4.76 3.81
CA VAL A 75 -18.21 5.73 2.81
C VAL A 75 -19.62 6.20 3.24
N LYS A 76 -19.83 7.51 3.21
CA LYS A 76 -21.13 8.12 3.54
C LYS A 76 -21.93 8.40 2.28
N GLU A 77 -23.25 8.47 2.42
CA GLU A 77 -24.17 8.76 1.32
C GLU A 77 -23.86 10.10 0.61
N ASP A 78 -23.46 11.13 1.34
CA ASP A 78 -23.12 12.44 0.78
C ASP A 78 -21.81 12.40 -0.06
N GLU A 79 -20.95 11.40 0.16
CA GLU A 79 -19.73 11.18 -0.61
C GLU A 79 -20.01 10.49 -1.97
N LEU A 80 -21.23 9.95 -2.17
CA LEU A 80 -21.64 9.29 -3.41
C LEU A 80 -22.14 10.27 -4.47
N GLU A 81 -22.41 11.51 -4.10
CA GLU A 81 -22.88 12.53 -5.02
C GLU A 81 -21.86 12.73 -6.16
N ASN A 82 -22.38 12.72 -7.39
CA ASN A 82 -21.59 12.83 -8.63
C ASN A 82 -20.58 11.69 -8.86
N ARG A 83 -20.81 10.52 -8.27
CA ARG A 83 -20.03 9.31 -8.53
C ARG A 83 -20.86 8.28 -9.31
N THR A 84 -20.21 7.58 -10.21
CA THR A 84 -20.81 6.43 -10.91
C THR A 84 -20.83 5.24 -9.97
N ASP A 85 -21.98 4.61 -9.84
CA ASP A 85 -22.16 3.40 -9.03
C ASP A 85 -21.71 2.17 -9.84
N PHE A 86 -20.64 1.53 -9.40
CA PHE A 86 -20.11 0.28 -9.92
C PHE A 86 -20.16 -0.86 -8.89
N ARG A 87 -20.97 -0.73 -7.83
CA ARG A 87 -21.07 -1.75 -6.76
C ARG A 87 -21.63 -3.08 -7.25
N ASP A 88 -22.42 -3.05 -8.33
CA ASP A 88 -22.97 -4.27 -8.94
C ASP A 88 -22.00 -4.99 -9.88
N LEU A 89 -20.85 -4.37 -10.23
CA LEU A 89 -19.83 -5.03 -11.02
C LEU A 89 -19.08 -6.07 -10.18
N PHE A 90 -18.90 -7.26 -10.73
CA PHE A 90 -18.07 -8.28 -10.09
C PHE A 90 -16.61 -7.82 -10.08
N THR A 91 -16.13 -7.45 -8.91
CA THR A 91 -14.84 -6.78 -8.71
C THR A 91 -13.96 -7.60 -7.78
N VAL A 92 -12.68 -7.71 -8.11
CA VAL A 92 -11.69 -8.41 -7.29
C VAL A 92 -10.43 -7.59 -7.11
N THR A 93 -9.74 -7.78 -5.98
CA THR A 93 -8.34 -7.38 -5.79
C THR A 93 -7.45 -8.62 -5.87
N ILE A 94 -6.21 -8.49 -6.36
CA ILE A 94 -5.23 -9.60 -6.44
C ILE A 94 -3.89 -9.08 -5.93
N ASP A 95 -3.48 -9.57 -4.77
CA ASP A 95 -2.34 -9.04 -4.03
C ASP A 95 -1.48 -10.14 -3.39
N GLY A 96 -0.36 -9.75 -2.79
CA GLY A 96 0.43 -10.63 -1.95
C GLY A 96 -0.36 -11.12 -0.71
N ARG A 97 -0.02 -12.30 -0.19
CA ARG A 97 -0.74 -12.91 0.95
C ARG A 97 -0.84 -12.00 2.18
N ASP A 98 0.22 -11.26 2.48
CA ASP A 98 0.32 -10.40 3.66
C ASP A 98 -0.09 -8.95 3.42
N SER A 99 -0.47 -8.58 2.19
CA SER A 99 -0.94 -7.23 1.84
C SER A 99 -2.23 -6.88 2.58
N LYS A 100 -2.35 -5.61 2.97
CA LYS A 100 -3.50 -5.03 3.66
C LYS A 100 -3.97 -3.71 3.05
N ASP A 101 -3.20 -3.19 2.13
CA ASP A 101 -3.33 -1.93 1.42
C ASP A 101 -3.63 -2.26 -0.06
N PHE A 102 -4.91 -2.53 -0.34
CA PHE A 102 -5.37 -2.87 -1.69
C PHE A 102 -5.65 -1.57 -2.44
N ASP A 103 -4.68 -1.12 -3.23
CA ASP A 103 -4.74 0.16 -3.93
C ASP A 103 -5.53 0.08 -5.23
N ASP A 104 -5.60 -1.11 -5.85
CA ASP A 104 -6.28 -1.36 -7.11
C ASP A 104 -7.20 -2.58 -7.07
N ALA A 105 -8.25 -2.52 -7.89
CA ALA A 105 -9.18 -3.61 -8.12
C ALA A 105 -9.55 -3.66 -9.60
N ILE A 106 -10.00 -4.82 -10.07
CA ILE A 106 -10.36 -5.02 -11.46
C ILE A 106 -11.71 -5.70 -11.60
N SER A 107 -12.42 -5.31 -12.67
CA SER A 107 -13.63 -5.98 -13.13
C SER A 107 -13.54 -6.24 -14.63
N ILE A 108 -14.17 -7.30 -15.11
CA ILE A 108 -14.18 -7.64 -16.54
C ILE A 108 -15.52 -8.18 -16.98
N GLU A 109 -15.91 -7.76 -18.18
CA GLU A 109 -17.09 -8.26 -18.86
C GLU A 109 -16.80 -8.58 -20.32
N LYS A 110 -17.48 -9.59 -20.87
CA LYS A 110 -17.49 -9.82 -22.30
C LYS A 110 -18.50 -8.89 -22.97
N ASN A 111 -18.06 -8.15 -23.98
CA ASN A 111 -18.88 -7.27 -24.80
C ASN A 111 -18.83 -7.76 -26.26
N GLY A 112 -19.65 -8.76 -26.59
CA GLY A 112 -19.57 -9.51 -27.84
C GLY A 112 -18.19 -10.16 -28.00
N GLU A 113 -17.43 -9.73 -29.02
CA GLU A 113 -16.07 -10.20 -29.26
C GLU A 113 -14.99 -9.40 -28.52
N ASN A 114 -15.37 -8.32 -27.84
CA ASN A 114 -14.47 -7.45 -27.11
C ASN A 114 -14.51 -7.76 -25.61
N TYR A 115 -13.63 -7.09 -24.88
CA TYR A 115 -13.54 -7.12 -23.42
C TYR A 115 -13.76 -5.70 -22.89
N ASP A 116 -14.69 -5.53 -21.98
CA ASP A 116 -14.79 -4.32 -21.16
C ASP A 116 -14.01 -4.58 -19.86
N LEU A 117 -12.83 -4.01 -19.77
CA LEU A 117 -11.96 -4.07 -18.58
C LEU A 117 -12.13 -2.79 -17.77
N TYR A 118 -12.36 -2.93 -16.49
CA TYR A 118 -12.38 -1.84 -15.53
C TYR A 118 -11.18 -1.96 -14.60
N VAL A 119 -10.47 -0.87 -14.41
CA VAL A 119 -9.41 -0.73 -13.42
C VAL A 119 -9.85 0.34 -12.43
N HIS A 120 -9.97 -0.04 -11.17
CA HIS A 120 -10.43 0.81 -10.09
C HIS A 120 -9.24 1.13 -9.19
N ILE A 121 -8.90 2.40 -9.03
CA ILE A 121 -7.84 2.86 -8.14
C ILE A 121 -8.48 3.60 -6.97
N ALA A 122 -8.05 3.31 -5.76
CA ALA A 122 -8.53 3.99 -4.56
C ALA A 122 -8.44 5.51 -4.69
N ASP A 123 -9.55 6.23 -4.48
CA ASP A 123 -9.59 7.71 -4.54
C ASP A 123 -9.00 8.32 -3.27
N VAL A 124 -7.70 8.12 -3.05
CA VAL A 124 -6.96 8.65 -1.90
C VAL A 124 -7.10 10.18 -1.82
N SER A 125 -7.17 10.85 -2.96
CA SER A 125 -7.29 12.31 -3.04
C SER A 125 -8.62 12.85 -2.50
N HIS A 126 -9.62 11.99 -2.35
CA HIS A 126 -10.87 12.34 -1.67
C HIS A 126 -10.64 12.57 -0.17
N TYR A 127 -9.79 11.78 0.45
CA TYR A 127 -9.51 11.81 1.90
C TYR A 127 -8.30 12.66 2.26
N VAL A 128 -7.25 12.64 1.46
CA VAL A 128 -6.02 13.41 1.67
C VAL A 128 -6.09 14.68 0.84
N LYS A 129 -6.46 15.78 1.49
CA LYS A 129 -6.56 17.09 0.82
C LYS A 129 -5.22 17.81 0.85
N ARG A 130 -4.96 18.61 -0.20
CA ARG A 130 -3.75 19.43 -0.27
C ARG A 130 -3.61 20.34 0.93
N SER A 131 -2.38 20.49 1.41
CA SER A 131 -2.01 21.37 2.54
C SER A 131 -2.60 20.96 3.88
N THR A 132 -3.06 19.72 4.03
CA THR A 132 -3.40 19.12 5.32
C THR A 132 -2.16 18.52 5.99
N ALA A 133 -2.25 18.19 7.28
CA ALA A 133 -1.12 17.58 7.98
C ALA A 133 -0.76 16.20 7.42
N ILE A 134 -1.76 15.43 7.00
CA ILE A 134 -1.55 14.14 6.33
C ILE A 134 -0.82 14.31 5.00
N ASP A 135 -1.21 15.33 4.20
CA ASP A 135 -0.58 15.63 2.92
C ASP A 135 0.91 16.00 3.09
N TYR A 136 1.23 16.84 4.08
CA TYR A 136 2.62 17.20 4.38
C TYR A 136 3.45 15.99 4.83
N ASP A 137 2.94 15.18 5.75
CA ASP A 137 3.66 13.99 6.21
C ASP A 137 3.85 12.98 5.05
N ALA A 138 2.84 12.82 4.18
CA ALA A 138 2.92 11.95 3.02
C ALA A 138 3.95 12.46 1.99
N TYR A 139 3.98 13.77 1.76
CA TYR A 139 4.95 14.40 0.85
C TYR A 139 6.38 14.23 1.35
N ASP A 140 6.62 14.44 2.64
CA ASP A 140 7.96 14.27 3.25
C ASP A 140 8.44 12.82 3.21
N ARG A 141 7.52 11.84 3.30
CA ARG A 141 7.82 10.42 3.21
C ARG A 141 8.10 9.98 1.77
N GLY A 142 7.31 10.47 0.81
CA GLY A 142 7.38 10.15 -0.61
C GLY A 142 6.91 8.75 -0.99
N ASN A 143 7.08 7.76 -0.11
CA ASN A 143 6.66 6.36 -0.29
C ASN A 143 6.49 5.65 1.05
N SER A 144 5.97 4.43 1.03
CA SER A 144 6.09 3.49 2.14
C SER A 144 7.46 2.83 2.14
N THR A 145 8.06 2.64 3.32
CA THR A 145 9.35 1.97 3.47
C THR A 145 9.14 0.61 4.09
N TYR A 146 9.55 -0.43 3.37
CA TYR A 146 9.45 -1.82 3.81
C TYR A 146 10.76 -2.27 4.41
N LEU A 147 10.75 -2.56 5.70
CA LEU A 147 11.89 -3.12 6.44
C LEU A 147 11.52 -4.55 6.85
N TYR A 148 12.50 -5.34 7.25
CA TYR A 148 12.35 -6.78 7.48
C TYR A 148 10.99 -7.25 8.04
N ASN A 149 10.53 -6.69 9.15
CA ASN A 149 9.24 -7.03 9.77
C ASN A 149 8.40 -5.79 10.15
N VAL A 150 8.76 -4.63 9.59
CA VAL A 150 8.12 -3.34 9.84
C VAL A 150 7.86 -2.64 8.54
N VAL A 151 6.65 -2.20 8.35
CA VAL A 151 6.29 -1.25 7.28
C VAL A 151 6.13 0.13 7.92
N ILE A 152 6.89 1.09 7.44
CA ILE A 152 6.72 2.52 7.75
C ILE A 152 5.88 3.09 6.61
N PRO A 153 4.56 3.22 6.76
CA PRO A 153 3.69 3.56 5.65
C PRO A 153 3.77 5.04 5.30
N MET A 154 3.56 5.38 4.03
CA MET A 154 3.45 6.75 3.55
C MET A 154 2.24 7.46 4.15
N LEU A 155 1.12 6.77 4.23
CA LEU A 155 -0.13 7.26 4.82
C LEU A 155 -0.46 6.54 6.13
N PRO A 156 -1.18 7.17 7.08
CA PRO A 156 -1.69 6.49 8.26
C PRO A 156 -2.50 5.24 7.90
N LYS A 157 -2.41 4.20 8.73
CA LYS A 157 -3.06 2.90 8.47
C LYS A 157 -4.59 2.98 8.39
N GLU A 158 -5.17 3.96 9.05
CA GLU A 158 -6.61 4.28 8.97
C GLU A 158 -7.03 4.63 7.53
N LEU A 159 -6.09 5.18 6.74
CA LEU A 159 -6.25 5.40 5.31
C LEU A 159 -5.79 4.18 4.52
N SER A 160 -4.50 3.85 4.56
CA SER A 160 -3.89 2.87 3.66
C SER A 160 -4.44 1.45 3.82
N ASN A 161 -4.77 1.02 5.04
CA ASN A 161 -5.35 -0.30 5.30
C ASN A 161 -6.86 -0.23 5.59
N GLY A 162 -7.39 0.99 5.76
CA GLY A 162 -8.78 1.30 6.12
C GLY A 162 -9.62 1.75 4.93
N ILE A 163 -10.02 3.04 4.97
CA ILE A 163 -11.00 3.58 4.02
C ILE A 163 -10.50 3.63 2.58
N CYS A 164 -9.19 3.76 2.33
CA CYS A 164 -8.61 3.73 0.99
C CYS A 164 -8.29 2.31 0.50
N SER A 165 -8.18 1.32 1.40
CA SER A 165 -7.97 -0.07 0.97
C SER A 165 -9.25 -0.66 0.39
N LEU A 166 -9.19 -1.21 -0.83
CA LEU A 166 -10.33 -1.78 -1.55
C LEU A 166 -10.74 -3.16 -0.99
N ASN A 167 -10.95 -3.19 0.34
CA ASN A 167 -11.36 -4.38 1.07
C ASN A 167 -12.67 -4.96 0.53
N PRO A 168 -12.84 -6.30 0.53
CA PRO A 168 -14.05 -6.94 0.03
C PRO A 168 -15.27 -6.64 0.91
N ASN A 169 -16.46 -6.65 0.27
CA ASN A 169 -17.77 -6.51 0.89
C ASN A 169 -18.01 -5.18 1.63
N VAL A 170 -17.31 -4.14 1.24
CA VAL A 170 -17.50 -2.77 1.76
C VAL A 170 -17.39 -1.75 0.63
N ASP A 171 -18.15 -0.68 0.73
CA ASP A 171 -18.11 0.40 -0.25
C ASP A 171 -16.78 1.15 -0.18
N ARG A 172 -16.20 1.43 -1.35
CA ARG A 172 -14.95 2.19 -1.49
C ARG A 172 -15.04 3.19 -2.63
N LEU A 173 -14.53 4.39 -2.38
CA LEU A 173 -14.45 5.43 -3.39
C LEU A 173 -13.25 5.19 -4.29
N THR A 174 -13.47 5.25 -5.59
CA THR A 174 -12.44 4.99 -6.59
C THR A 174 -12.44 6.02 -7.71
N VAL A 175 -11.31 6.10 -8.40
CA VAL A 175 -11.22 6.60 -9.78
C VAL A 175 -11.10 5.38 -10.67
N SER A 176 -12.07 5.18 -11.54
CA SER A 176 -12.15 4.00 -12.39
C SER A 176 -11.91 4.36 -13.85
N LEU A 177 -11.12 3.52 -14.51
CA LEU A 177 -10.94 3.55 -15.96
C LEU A 177 -11.67 2.34 -16.55
N LYS A 178 -12.66 2.59 -17.40
CA LYS A 178 -13.26 1.58 -18.27
C LYS A 178 -12.55 1.57 -19.62
N MET A 179 -12.16 0.41 -20.11
CA MET A 179 -11.57 0.22 -21.43
C MET A 179 -12.30 -0.87 -22.20
N THR A 180 -12.73 -0.57 -23.42
CA THR A 180 -13.17 -1.61 -24.35
C THR A 180 -11.99 -2.03 -25.21
N ILE A 181 -11.59 -3.30 -25.11
CA ILE A 181 -10.41 -3.88 -25.75
C ILE A 181 -10.83 -4.97 -26.72
N ASN A 182 -10.37 -4.89 -27.96
CA ASN A 182 -10.70 -5.89 -28.97
C ASN A 182 -9.75 -7.13 -28.89
N LYS A 183 -10.07 -8.19 -29.64
CA LYS A 183 -9.29 -9.43 -29.73
C LYS A 183 -7.81 -9.26 -30.13
N LYS A 184 -7.44 -8.10 -30.68
CA LYS A 184 -6.05 -7.76 -31.03
C LYS A 184 -5.35 -6.95 -29.93
N GLY A 185 -5.95 -6.84 -28.75
CA GLY A 185 -5.41 -6.07 -27.64
C GLY A 185 -5.41 -4.54 -27.88
N LYS A 186 -6.19 -4.03 -28.85
CA LYS A 186 -6.31 -2.59 -29.11
C LYS A 186 -7.46 -2.04 -28.28
N ILE A 187 -7.18 -0.99 -27.50
CA ILE A 187 -8.21 -0.19 -26.84
C ILE A 187 -8.96 0.58 -27.94
N ILE A 188 -10.27 0.38 -28.04
CA ILE A 188 -11.15 1.00 -29.02
C ILE A 188 -12.04 2.08 -28.41
N ALA A 189 -12.25 2.04 -27.09
CA ALA A 189 -12.92 3.08 -26.32
C ALA A 189 -12.37 3.09 -24.88
N ASN A 190 -12.38 4.25 -24.21
CA ASN A 190 -12.06 4.37 -22.80
C ASN A 190 -12.75 5.59 -22.19
N ASP A 191 -13.12 5.47 -20.92
CA ASP A 191 -13.73 6.53 -20.12
C ASP A 191 -13.25 6.46 -18.67
N PHE A 192 -13.11 7.65 -18.05
CA PHE A 192 -12.74 7.79 -16.64
C PHE A 192 -13.94 8.21 -15.79
N TYR A 193 -14.04 7.64 -14.60
CA TYR A 193 -15.13 7.88 -13.68
C TYR A 193 -14.59 8.14 -12.26
N LYS A 194 -15.14 9.13 -11.58
CA LYS A 194 -15.20 9.07 -10.12
C LYS A 194 -16.31 8.09 -9.76
N SER A 195 -16.02 7.08 -8.97
CA SER A 195 -16.92 5.95 -8.77
C SER A 195 -16.94 5.46 -7.33
N VAL A 196 -17.88 4.59 -7.06
CA VAL A 196 -17.95 3.75 -5.88
C VAL A 196 -17.99 2.29 -6.33
N ILE A 197 -17.25 1.44 -5.67
CA ILE A 197 -17.23 -0.01 -5.87
C ILE A 197 -17.51 -0.75 -4.56
N ASN A 198 -17.89 -2.01 -4.68
CA ASN A 198 -17.93 -2.97 -3.57
C ASN A 198 -17.24 -4.25 -4.07
N SER A 199 -15.98 -4.46 -3.69
CA SER A 199 -15.20 -5.60 -4.14
C SER A 199 -15.79 -6.92 -3.60
N ASN A 200 -15.94 -7.94 -4.45
CA ASN A 200 -16.48 -9.23 -4.06
C ASN A 200 -15.44 -10.11 -3.37
N HIS A 201 -14.22 -10.13 -3.90
CA HIS A 201 -13.17 -11.01 -3.39
C HIS A 201 -11.81 -10.32 -3.31
N ARG A 202 -11.09 -10.65 -2.26
CA ARG A 202 -9.66 -10.42 -2.15
C ARG A 202 -8.91 -11.69 -2.50
N LEU A 203 -8.18 -11.69 -3.60
CA LEU A 203 -7.44 -12.83 -4.10
C LEU A 203 -5.94 -12.72 -3.77
N VAL A 204 -5.24 -13.84 -3.83
CA VAL A 204 -3.80 -13.94 -3.60
C VAL A 204 -3.15 -14.42 -4.88
N TYR A 205 -2.01 -13.81 -5.27
CA TYR A 205 -1.28 -14.20 -6.49
C TYR A 205 -1.03 -15.70 -6.59
N ASP A 206 -0.56 -16.33 -5.49
CA ASP A 206 -0.26 -17.78 -5.49
C ASP A 206 -1.49 -18.63 -5.79
N ASP A 207 -2.65 -18.25 -5.24
CA ASP A 207 -3.87 -19.02 -5.40
C ASP A 207 -4.46 -18.81 -6.81
N VAL A 208 -4.37 -17.59 -7.36
CA VAL A 208 -4.74 -17.31 -8.76
C VAL A 208 -3.83 -18.10 -9.72
N ASN A 209 -2.52 -18.14 -9.47
CA ASN A 209 -1.58 -18.90 -10.30
C ASN A 209 -1.89 -20.40 -10.27
N LYS A 210 -2.18 -20.98 -9.09
CA LYS A 210 -2.60 -22.40 -9.01
C LYS A 210 -3.86 -22.67 -9.83
N PHE A 211 -4.84 -21.79 -9.75
CA PHE A 211 -6.07 -21.94 -10.54
C PHE A 211 -5.80 -21.84 -12.04
N ILE A 212 -4.98 -20.89 -12.48
CA ILE A 212 -4.75 -20.60 -13.92
C ILE A 212 -3.73 -21.57 -14.52
N ASP A 213 -2.56 -21.76 -13.88
CA ASP A 213 -1.42 -22.47 -14.46
C ASP A 213 -1.50 -23.99 -14.19
N ASP A 214 -1.88 -24.36 -12.96
CA ASP A 214 -2.00 -25.76 -12.56
C ASP A 214 -3.38 -26.34 -12.87
N SER A 215 -4.32 -25.48 -13.34
CA SER A 215 -5.72 -25.85 -13.60
C SER A 215 -6.41 -26.48 -12.38
N ASP A 216 -6.02 -26.08 -11.17
CA ASP A 216 -6.61 -26.57 -9.94
C ASP A 216 -7.92 -25.85 -9.63
N SER A 217 -9.02 -26.41 -10.13
CA SER A 217 -10.36 -25.87 -9.92
C SER A 217 -10.86 -25.93 -8.48
N SER A 218 -10.15 -26.64 -7.58
CA SER A 218 -10.52 -26.75 -6.16
C SER A 218 -10.13 -25.54 -5.33
N VAL A 219 -9.28 -24.65 -5.88
CA VAL A 219 -8.81 -23.42 -5.19
C VAL A 219 -9.96 -22.47 -4.88
N TYR A 220 -10.97 -22.40 -5.75
CA TYR A 220 -12.13 -21.55 -5.60
C TYR A 220 -13.43 -22.34 -5.73
N GLU A 221 -14.43 -22.01 -4.91
CA GLU A 221 -15.77 -22.62 -4.99
C GLU A 221 -16.75 -21.78 -5.84
N ASP A 222 -16.52 -20.46 -5.94
CA ASP A 222 -17.37 -19.52 -6.66
C ASP A 222 -17.19 -19.67 -8.19
N GLU A 223 -18.24 -20.15 -8.87
CA GLU A 223 -18.21 -20.37 -10.32
C GLU A 223 -18.14 -19.06 -11.11
N ILE A 224 -18.73 -17.95 -10.59
CA ILE A 224 -18.63 -16.64 -11.24
C ILE A 224 -17.18 -16.15 -11.20
N LEU A 225 -16.54 -16.30 -10.04
CA LEU A 225 -15.12 -15.97 -9.89
C LEU A 225 -14.25 -16.75 -10.87
N LYS A 226 -14.45 -18.07 -10.98
CA LYS A 226 -13.71 -18.93 -11.93
C LYS A 226 -13.88 -18.44 -13.36
N GLU A 227 -15.12 -18.18 -13.78
CA GLU A 227 -15.41 -17.63 -15.12
C GLU A 227 -14.67 -16.31 -15.37
N LYS A 228 -14.75 -15.37 -14.41
CA LYS A 228 -14.08 -14.07 -14.54
C LYS A 228 -12.56 -14.20 -14.60
N LEU A 229 -11.95 -15.07 -13.79
CA LEU A 229 -10.51 -15.32 -13.83
C LEU A 229 -10.06 -15.89 -15.18
N LEU A 230 -10.83 -16.77 -15.80
CA LEU A 230 -10.53 -17.28 -17.14
C LEU A 230 -10.60 -16.15 -18.19
N ILE A 231 -11.60 -15.28 -18.11
CA ILE A 231 -11.73 -14.12 -19.02
C ILE A 231 -10.54 -13.15 -18.82
N PHE A 232 -10.14 -12.89 -17.58
CA PHE A 232 -8.94 -12.08 -17.28
C PHE A 232 -7.69 -12.71 -17.88
N ASN A 233 -7.51 -14.04 -17.73
CA ASN A 233 -6.37 -14.74 -18.29
C ASN A 233 -6.32 -14.69 -19.83
N ASP A 234 -7.47 -14.81 -20.49
CA ASP A 234 -7.55 -14.66 -21.96
C ASP A 234 -7.11 -13.26 -22.40
N LEU A 235 -7.61 -12.22 -21.73
CA LEU A 235 -7.21 -10.85 -22.03
C LEU A 235 -5.73 -10.61 -21.67
N HIS A 236 -5.24 -11.16 -20.56
CA HIS A 236 -3.83 -11.08 -20.16
C HIS A 236 -2.92 -11.62 -21.28
N LYS A 237 -3.21 -12.82 -21.82
CA LYS A 237 -2.43 -13.42 -22.91
C LYS A 237 -2.38 -12.51 -24.16
N ILE A 238 -3.53 -11.90 -24.52
CA ILE A 238 -3.62 -10.98 -25.65
C ILE A 238 -2.74 -9.73 -25.40
N LEU A 239 -2.84 -9.13 -24.20
CA LEU A 239 -2.10 -7.92 -23.88
C LEU A 239 -0.60 -8.20 -23.72
N ARG A 240 -0.23 -9.37 -23.18
CA ARG A 240 1.16 -9.80 -23.05
C ARG A 240 1.80 -10.00 -24.42
N ALA A 241 1.18 -10.74 -25.32
CA ALA A 241 1.67 -10.92 -26.69
C ALA A 241 1.89 -9.57 -27.39
N LYS A 242 0.94 -8.64 -27.27
CA LYS A 242 1.08 -7.30 -27.81
C LYS A 242 2.22 -6.49 -27.18
N ARG A 243 2.49 -6.69 -25.90
CA ARG A 243 3.63 -6.05 -25.20
C ARG A 243 4.95 -6.58 -25.70
N GLU A 244 5.06 -7.90 -25.88
CA GLU A 244 6.21 -8.60 -26.44
C GLU A 244 6.49 -8.15 -27.90
N ASP A 245 5.46 -8.07 -28.73
CA ASP A 245 5.57 -7.57 -30.12
C ASP A 245 6.12 -6.15 -30.21
N ARG A 246 5.93 -5.32 -29.18
CA ARG A 246 6.48 -3.96 -29.09
C ARG A 246 7.93 -3.93 -28.56
N GLY A 247 8.52 -5.08 -28.26
CA GLY A 247 9.88 -5.20 -27.75
C GLY A 247 10.02 -5.03 -26.26
N ALA A 248 8.97 -5.30 -25.49
CA ALA A 248 9.09 -5.34 -24.03
C ALA A 248 9.99 -6.50 -23.62
N ILE A 249 10.88 -6.26 -22.65
CA ILE A 249 11.75 -7.26 -22.06
C ILE A 249 11.21 -7.55 -20.66
N ASP A 250 10.88 -8.81 -20.41
CA ASP A 250 10.55 -9.28 -19.07
C ASP A 250 11.84 -9.70 -18.35
N PHE A 251 12.09 -9.13 -17.18
CA PHE A 251 13.20 -9.52 -16.33
C PHE A 251 12.64 -10.43 -15.20
N ASP A 252 13.15 -11.63 -15.13
CA ASP A 252 12.87 -12.53 -14.02
C ASP A 252 13.90 -12.29 -12.91
N PHE A 253 13.57 -11.42 -11.97
CA PHE A 253 14.41 -11.15 -10.81
C PHE A 253 14.01 -12.08 -9.67
N THR A 254 14.97 -12.85 -9.19
CA THR A 254 14.79 -13.61 -7.95
C THR A 254 14.76 -12.63 -6.77
N GLU A 255 13.64 -12.52 -6.11
CA GLU A 255 13.53 -11.77 -4.85
C GLU A 255 14.19 -12.55 -3.71
N SER A 256 15.10 -11.87 -2.99
CA SER A 256 15.72 -12.46 -1.80
C SER A 256 14.73 -12.45 -0.65
N GLN A 257 14.38 -13.62 -0.13
CA GLN A 257 13.61 -13.76 1.09
C GLN A 257 14.56 -13.81 2.29
N ILE A 258 14.34 -12.93 3.27
CA ILE A 258 15.16 -12.87 4.49
C ILE A 258 14.39 -13.54 5.61
N ASP A 259 14.80 -14.75 5.99
CA ASP A 259 14.30 -15.44 7.16
C ASP A 259 15.22 -15.18 8.35
N VAL A 260 14.68 -14.55 9.40
CA VAL A 260 15.38 -14.37 10.67
C VAL A 260 14.82 -15.35 11.67
N THR A 261 15.58 -16.37 11.99
CA THR A 261 15.26 -17.25 13.12
C THR A 261 15.70 -16.60 14.41
N ASP A 262 14.90 -16.70 15.48
CA ASP A 262 15.17 -16.14 16.83
C ASP A 262 16.51 -16.60 17.46
N ALA A 263 17.22 -17.51 16.81
CA ALA A 263 18.42 -18.15 17.32
C ALA A 263 19.73 -17.42 17.00
N VAL A 264 19.74 -16.33 16.22
CA VAL A 264 20.99 -15.69 15.82
C VAL A 264 20.98 -14.19 16.01
N SER A 265 21.15 -13.80 17.23
CA SER A 265 21.78 -12.55 17.61
C SER A 265 23.31 -12.77 17.59
N TYR A 266 23.99 -12.42 16.53
CA TYR A 266 25.45 -12.33 16.54
C TYR A 266 25.94 -11.23 15.64
N THR A 267 26.35 -10.16 16.28
CA THR A 267 27.68 -9.98 16.85
C THR A 267 28.85 -10.41 15.97
N HIS A 268 29.46 -9.57 15.46
CA HIS A 268 30.83 -9.01 15.51
C HIS A 268 31.01 -8.02 14.45
#